data_e180b10d48607366643ef6759770ae25
#
_entry.id   e180b10d48607366643ef6759770ae25
#
_cell.length_a   1.000
_cell.length_b   1.000
_cell.length_c   1.000
_cell.angle_alpha   90.00
_cell.angle_beta   90.00
_cell.angle_gamma   90.00
#
_symmetry.space_group_name_H-M   'P 1'
#
loop_
_entity.id
_entity.type
_entity.pdbx_description
1 polymer ?
#
loop_
_entity_poly.entity_id
_entity_poly.type
_entity_poly.pdbx_seq_one_letter_code
_entity_poly.pdbx_strand_id
1 'polypeptide(L)'
;MEIDGCRCLVDPASPGEACRSWYHFASVTELMSVYYETVLKNLEQFTLYDTLGHLDYMLRYAPKELEPDRFEDHAAQIDRILQTAIRKGVALEVNTGGLYKGTGKTNPEDRIIRRYLALGGKMLRYGADAHRPEHVGFGFDALPEYDLQK
;
A
#
# COMPACT_ATOMS: atom_id res chain seq x y z
N MET A 1 9.30 5.45 -10.29
CA MET A 1 10.11 6.12 -9.27
C MET A 1 11.55 6.14 -9.75
N GLU A 2 12.23 7.25 -9.69
CA GLU A 2 13.63 7.38 -10.10
C GLU A 2 14.46 7.67 -8.84
N ILE A 3 15.48 6.85 -8.59
CA ILE A 3 16.35 6.97 -7.43
C ILE A 3 17.76 6.87 -7.93
N ASP A 4 18.58 7.91 -7.70
CA ASP A 4 19.99 8.01 -8.14
C ASP A 4 20.20 7.69 -9.64
N GLY A 5 19.25 8.14 -10.49
CA GLY A 5 19.30 7.88 -11.93
C GLY A 5 18.84 6.48 -12.36
N CYS A 6 18.44 5.60 -11.45
CA CYS A 6 17.81 4.32 -11.76
C CYS A 6 16.29 4.42 -11.71
N ARG A 7 15.61 3.96 -12.76
CA ARG A 7 14.17 3.76 -12.72
C ARG A 7 13.85 2.53 -11.86
N CYS A 8 13.30 2.76 -10.69
CA CYS A 8 12.72 1.68 -9.88
C CYS A 8 11.28 1.45 -10.35
N LEU A 9 11.01 0.27 -10.89
CA LEU A 9 9.66 -0.15 -11.25
C LEU A 9 8.90 -0.48 -9.98
N VAL A 10 7.77 0.18 -9.78
CA VAL A 10 6.90 -0.06 -8.60
C VAL A 10 6.04 -1.31 -8.80
N ASP A 11 5.87 -1.73 -10.04
CA ASP A 11 5.20 -2.99 -10.41
C ASP A 11 6.06 -3.72 -11.44
N PRO A 12 7.00 -4.55 -11.00
CA PRO A 12 7.89 -5.26 -11.90
C PRO A 12 7.11 -6.32 -12.69
N ALA A 13 7.25 -6.28 -14.00
CA ALA A 13 6.72 -7.31 -14.89
C ALA A 13 7.35 -8.69 -14.64
N SER A 14 8.44 -8.74 -13.87
CA SER A 14 9.08 -9.98 -13.45
C SER A 14 9.63 -9.91 -12.02
N PRO A 15 9.60 -11.03 -11.27
CA PRO A 15 10.16 -11.09 -9.92
C PRO A 15 11.64 -10.68 -9.83
N GLY A 16 12.41 -10.86 -10.90
CA GLY A 16 13.82 -10.50 -10.94
C GLY A 16 14.08 -8.99 -10.97
N GLU A 17 13.16 -8.19 -11.51
CA GLU A 17 13.29 -6.73 -11.53
C GLU A 17 12.88 -6.10 -10.19
N ALA A 18 11.89 -6.67 -9.52
CA ALA A 18 11.55 -6.29 -8.14
C ALA A 18 12.76 -6.46 -7.23
N CYS A 19 13.42 -7.60 -7.34
CA CYS A 19 14.58 -7.93 -6.53
C CYS A 19 15.73 -6.92 -6.69
N ARG A 20 15.99 -6.42 -7.91
CA ARG A 20 17.05 -5.44 -8.15
C ARG A 20 16.79 -4.10 -7.46
N SER A 21 15.55 -3.63 -7.43
CA SER A 21 15.21 -2.37 -6.77
C SER A 21 15.45 -2.42 -5.26
N TRP A 22 15.24 -3.58 -4.62
CA TRP A 22 15.51 -3.74 -3.19
C TRP A 22 16.99 -3.65 -2.82
N TYR A 23 17.88 -4.14 -3.68
CA TYR A 23 19.33 -4.13 -3.42
C TYR A 23 20.01 -2.76 -3.59
N HIS A 24 19.29 -1.75 -4.08
CA HIS A 24 19.78 -0.36 -4.13
C HIS A 24 19.66 0.37 -2.79
N PHE A 25 18.92 -0.21 -1.84
CA PHE A 25 18.68 0.37 -0.53
C PHE A 25 19.40 -0.43 0.56
N ALA A 26 19.84 0.27 1.60
CA ALA A 26 20.50 -0.36 2.74
C ALA A 26 19.53 -1.20 3.58
N SER A 27 18.21 -0.91 3.50
CA SER A 27 17.17 -1.61 4.25
C SER A 27 15.80 -1.51 3.59
N VAL A 28 14.88 -2.40 3.99
CA VAL A 28 13.46 -2.32 3.61
C VAL A 28 12.86 -1.00 4.08
N THR A 29 13.18 -0.56 5.29
CA THR A 29 12.72 0.70 5.87
C THR A 29 13.11 1.91 5.04
N GLU A 30 14.36 1.96 4.54
CA GLU A 30 14.81 3.05 3.67
C GLU A 30 14.01 3.09 2.36
N LEU A 31 13.84 1.95 1.68
CA LEU A 31 13.03 1.87 0.45
C LEU A 31 11.59 2.28 0.71
N MET A 32 10.98 1.78 1.78
CA MET A 32 9.60 2.12 2.11
C MET A 32 9.43 3.60 2.45
N SER A 33 10.43 4.21 3.09
CA SER A 33 10.43 5.66 3.35
C SER A 33 10.37 6.46 2.05
N VAL A 34 11.20 6.11 1.07
CA VAL A 34 11.22 6.75 -0.26
C VAL A 34 9.91 6.46 -1.02
N TYR A 35 9.39 5.25 -0.92
CA TYR A 35 8.13 4.88 -1.54
C TYR A 35 6.96 5.71 -0.99
N TYR A 36 6.80 5.80 0.34
CA TYR A 36 5.74 6.59 0.97
C TYR A 36 5.86 8.09 0.66
N GLU A 37 7.08 8.64 0.64
CA GLU A 37 7.28 10.04 0.24
C GLU A 37 6.87 10.26 -1.23
N THR A 38 7.16 9.31 -2.11
CA THR A 38 6.74 9.37 -3.52
C THR A 38 5.22 9.31 -3.65
N VAL A 39 4.55 8.42 -2.89
CA VAL A 39 3.08 8.35 -2.84
C VAL A 39 2.50 9.66 -2.38
N LEU A 40 3.02 10.24 -1.30
CA LEU A 40 2.55 11.52 -0.78
C LEU A 40 2.70 12.64 -1.81
N LYS A 41 3.86 12.75 -2.44
CA LYS A 41 4.13 13.74 -3.49
C LYS A 41 3.15 13.60 -4.66
N ASN A 42 2.87 12.37 -5.10
CA ASN A 42 1.91 12.11 -6.15
C ASN A 42 0.49 12.49 -5.72
N LEU A 43 0.09 12.13 -4.49
CA LEU A 43 -1.18 12.54 -3.93
C LEU A 43 -1.36 14.06 -3.89
N GLU A 44 -0.30 14.80 -3.57
CA GLU A 44 -0.34 16.26 -3.52
C GLU A 44 -0.40 16.89 -4.92
N GLN A 45 0.36 16.33 -5.86
CA GLN A 45 0.56 16.90 -7.20
C GLN A 45 -0.62 16.63 -8.14
N PHE A 46 -1.21 15.42 -8.09
CA PHE A 46 -2.27 15.01 -9.01
C PHE A 46 -3.66 15.15 -8.35
N THR A 47 -4.71 15.29 -9.18
CA THR A 47 -6.09 15.51 -8.70
C THR A 47 -7.13 14.60 -9.36
N LEU A 48 -6.76 13.86 -10.40
CA LEU A 48 -7.69 13.04 -11.18
C LEU A 48 -7.57 11.56 -10.79
N TYR A 49 -7.95 11.25 -9.55
CA TYR A 49 -8.04 9.88 -9.04
C TYR A 49 -9.03 9.82 -7.87
N ASP A 50 -9.73 8.70 -7.74
CA ASP A 50 -10.80 8.48 -6.75
C ASP A 50 -10.38 7.56 -5.61
N THR A 51 -9.31 6.75 -5.81
CA THR A 51 -8.91 5.72 -4.85
C THR A 51 -7.39 5.63 -4.74
N LEU A 52 -6.91 5.57 -3.52
CA LEU A 52 -5.54 5.20 -3.20
C LEU A 52 -5.48 3.68 -3.05
N GLY A 53 -4.87 3.01 -4.03
CA GLY A 53 -4.73 1.56 -4.07
C GLY A 53 -3.61 1.04 -3.16
N HIS A 54 -3.79 -0.16 -2.61
CA HIS A 54 -2.80 -1.04 -1.95
C HIS A 54 -1.54 -0.33 -1.42
N LEU A 55 -1.72 0.61 -0.49
CA LEU A 55 -0.70 1.57 -0.04
C LEU A 55 0.66 0.97 0.37
N ASP A 56 0.68 -0.24 0.91
CA ASP A 56 1.89 -0.95 1.35
C ASP A 56 2.32 -2.08 0.39
N TYR A 57 1.85 -2.02 -0.86
CA TYR A 57 2.03 -3.08 -1.87
C TYR A 57 3.48 -3.53 -2.05
N MET A 58 4.45 -2.62 -1.92
CA MET A 58 5.86 -2.92 -2.09
C MET A 58 6.36 -3.99 -1.10
N LEU A 59 5.79 -4.05 0.10
CA LEU A 59 6.18 -5.04 1.13
C LEU A 59 5.95 -6.49 0.69
N ARG A 60 5.07 -6.72 -0.30
CA ARG A 60 4.85 -8.06 -0.88
C ARG A 60 6.11 -8.66 -1.50
N TYR A 61 7.00 -7.82 -1.99
CA TYR A 61 8.22 -8.21 -2.71
C TYR A 61 9.48 -8.03 -1.87
N ALA A 62 9.34 -7.70 -0.59
CA ALA A 62 10.48 -7.54 0.29
C ALA A 62 11.27 -8.86 0.41
N PRO A 63 12.60 -8.82 0.21
CA PRO A 63 13.44 -9.99 0.43
C PRO A 63 13.31 -10.50 1.86
N LYS A 64 13.11 -11.80 2.02
CA LYS A 64 12.90 -12.42 3.34
C LYS A 64 14.15 -12.38 4.23
N GLU A 65 15.30 -12.15 3.61
CA GLU A 65 16.60 -12.05 4.25
C GLU A 65 16.84 -10.70 4.93
N LEU A 66 16.04 -9.69 4.55
CA LEU A 66 16.14 -8.36 5.15
C LEU A 66 15.25 -8.25 6.39
N GLU A 67 15.66 -7.39 7.30
CA GLU A 67 14.83 -7.03 8.46
C GLU A 67 13.45 -6.56 7.97
N PRO A 68 12.36 -7.11 8.52
CA PRO A 68 11.01 -6.73 8.11
C PRO A 68 10.73 -5.27 8.45
N ASP A 69 10.03 -4.61 7.55
CA ASP A 69 9.54 -3.26 7.78
C ASP A 69 8.52 -3.21 8.93
N ARG A 70 8.52 -2.13 9.68
CA ARG A 70 7.59 -1.92 10.78
C ARG A 70 6.78 -0.65 10.55
N PHE A 71 5.49 -0.73 10.79
CA PHE A 71 4.59 0.41 10.70
C PHE A 71 5.10 1.63 11.48
N GLU A 72 5.66 1.41 12.66
CA GLU A 72 6.14 2.43 13.57
C GLU A 72 7.24 3.31 12.94
N ASP A 73 8.04 2.71 12.07
CA ASP A 73 9.14 3.41 11.38
C ASP A 73 8.61 4.42 10.35
N HIS A 74 7.36 4.24 9.89
CA HIS A 74 6.71 5.08 8.86
C HIS A 74 5.40 5.73 9.33
N ALA A 75 5.03 5.59 10.59
CA ALA A 75 3.72 6.05 11.10
C ALA A 75 3.42 7.52 10.72
N ALA A 76 4.39 8.41 10.84
CA ALA A 76 4.22 9.81 10.50
C ALA A 76 4.03 10.04 8.99
N GLN A 77 4.73 9.31 8.13
CA GLN A 77 4.56 9.39 6.67
C GLN A 77 3.21 8.83 6.25
N ILE A 78 2.83 7.67 6.79
CA ILE A 78 1.53 7.04 6.55
C ILE A 78 0.40 7.98 6.99
N ASP A 79 0.50 8.61 8.16
CA ASP A 79 -0.49 9.57 8.63
C ASP A 79 -0.65 10.76 7.67
N ARG A 80 0.45 11.31 7.17
CA ARG A 80 0.41 12.41 6.18
C ARG A 80 -0.28 11.99 4.88
N ILE A 81 -0.01 10.77 4.40
CA ILE A 81 -0.66 10.20 3.21
C ILE A 81 -2.16 10.07 3.45
N LEU A 82 -2.56 9.41 4.55
CA LEU A 82 -3.96 9.18 4.88
C LEU A 82 -4.73 10.48 5.09
N GLN A 83 -4.18 11.44 5.81
CA GLN A 83 -4.77 12.77 5.99
C GLN A 83 -4.92 13.51 4.66
N THR A 84 -3.94 13.38 3.75
CA THR A 84 -4.01 13.99 2.42
C THR A 84 -5.10 13.36 1.58
N ALA A 85 -5.22 12.03 1.60
CA ALA A 85 -6.32 11.32 0.93
C ALA A 85 -7.67 11.76 1.48
N ILE A 86 -7.83 11.84 2.80
CA ILE A 86 -9.07 12.31 3.46
C ILE A 86 -9.42 13.74 3.02
N ARG A 87 -8.47 14.68 3.09
CA ARG A 87 -8.72 16.07 2.67
C ARG A 87 -9.12 16.20 1.21
N LYS A 88 -8.61 15.34 0.34
CA LYS A 88 -8.91 15.34 -1.09
C LYS A 88 -10.15 14.51 -1.45
N GLY A 89 -10.80 13.87 -0.49
CA GLY A 89 -11.95 13.02 -0.75
C GLY A 89 -11.60 11.75 -1.54
N VAL A 90 -10.38 11.23 -1.37
CA VAL A 90 -9.88 10.02 -2.02
C VAL A 90 -10.14 8.83 -1.09
N ALA A 91 -10.76 7.79 -1.63
CA ALA A 91 -11.02 6.56 -0.89
C ALA A 91 -9.71 5.76 -0.65
N LEU A 92 -9.65 5.04 0.47
CA LEU A 92 -8.61 4.05 0.69
C LEU A 92 -9.08 2.68 0.19
N GLU A 93 -8.27 2.00 -0.61
CA GLU A 93 -8.55 0.62 -1.00
C GLU A 93 -8.26 -0.34 0.15
N VAL A 94 -9.15 -1.32 0.33
CA VAL A 94 -8.94 -2.54 1.11
C VAL A 94 -8.76 -3.68 0.11
N ASN A 95 -7.52 -4.00 -0.22
CA ASN A 95 -7.19 -4.98 -1.24
C ASN A 95 -6.93 -6.35 -0.61
N THR A 96 -7.74 -7.35 -0.99
CA THR A 96 -7.64 -8.72 -0.46
C THR A 96 -6.68 -9.61 -1.26
N GLY A 97 -6.07 -9.10 -2.33
CA GLY A 97 -5.15 -9.86 -3.18
C GLY A 97 -4.00 -10.52 -2.43
N GLY A 98 -3.55 -9.93 -1.33
CA GLY A 98 -2.51 -10.52 -0.47
C GLY A 98 -2.93 -11.83 0.21
N LEU A 99 -4.23 -12.04 0.43
CA LEU A 99 -4.73 -13.26 1.08
C LEU A 99 -4.47 -14.52 0.24
N TYR A 100 -4.58 -14.42 -1.09
CA TYR A 100 -4.30 -15.55 -1.98
C TYR A 100 -2.91 -15.50 -2.65
N LYS A 101 -2.21 -14.35 -2.58
CA LYS A 101 -0.86 -14.19 -3.15
C LYS A 101 0.27 -14.46 -2.15
N GLY A 102 -0.04 -15.07 -1.00
CA GLY A 102 0.92 -15.63 -0.06
C GLY A 102 1.41 -14.72 1.07
N THR A 103 0.91 -13.48 1.20
CA THR A 103 1.22 -12.63 2.34
C THR A 103 0.30 -12.87 3.54
N GLY A 104 -0.90 -13.45 3.30
CA GLY A 104 -1.91 -13.69 4.32
C GLY A 104 -2.53 -12.43 4.92
N LYS A 105 -2.29 -11.26 4.30
CA LYS A 105 -2.78 -9.96 4.76
C LYS A 105 -3.45 -9.19 3.63
N THR A 106 -4.27 -8.21 3.98
CA THR A 106 -4.74 -7.19 3.02
C THR A 106 -3.62 -6.20 2.68
N ASN A 107 -3.80 -5.46 1.60
CA ASN A 107 -2.98 -4.30 1.28
C ASN A 107 -3.89 -3.05 1.17
N PRO A 108 -3.70 -2.02 2.00
CA PRO A 108 -2.77 -2.04 3.13
C PRO A 108 -3.20 -3.02 4.24
N GLU A 109 -2.26 -3.31 5.13
CA GLU A 109 -2.56 -4.15 6.30
C GLU A 109 -3.59 -3.48 7.23
N ASP A 110 -4.33 -4.29 8.00
CA ASP A 110 -5.48 -3.87 8.82
C ASP A 110 -5.19 -2.66 9.72
N ARG A 111 -3.99 -2.55 10.30
CA ARG A 111 -3.64 -1.41 11.16
C ARG A 111 -3.61 -0.07 10.42
N ILE A 112 -3.24 -0.05 9.15
CA ILE A 112 -3.28 1.16 8.31
C ILE A 112 -4.74 1.53 8.01
N ILE A 113 -5.59 0.55 7.72
CA ILE A 113 -7.03 0.77 7.49
C ILE A 113 -7.68 1.36 8.75
N ARG A 114 -7.43 0.76 9.91
CA ARG A 114 -7.92 1.29 11.20
C ARG A 114 -7.38 2.69 11.49
N ARG A 115 -6.12 2.95 11.15
CA ARG A 115 -5.53 4.29 11.29
C ARG A 115 -6.23 5.32 10.41
N TYR A 116 -6.56 4.96 9.16
CA TYR A 116 -7.36 5.82 8.26
C TYR A 116 -8.70 6.20 8.89
N LEU A 117 -9.43 5.21 9.43
CA LEU A 117 -10.71 5.44 10.09
C LEU A 117 -10.56 6.32 11.34
N ALA A 118 -9.54 6.06 12.17
CA ALA A 118 -9.25 6.85 13.36
C ALA A 118 -8.89 8.32 13.04
N LEU A 119 -8.34 8.58 11.86
CA LEU A 119 -8.06 9.94 11.36
C LEU A 119 -9.30 10.62 10.73
N GLY A 120 -10.46 9.97 10.76
CA GLY A 120 -11.72 10.49 10.24
C GLY A 120 -12.00 10.13 8.77
N GLY A 121 -11.27 9.18 8.21
CA GLY A 121 -11.54 8.61 6.89
C GLY A 121 -12.87 7.87 6.88
N LYS A 122 -13.67 8.04 5.81
CA LYS A 122 -15.01 7.46 5.70
C LYS A 122 -15.24 6.67 4.41
N MET A 123 -14.29 6.68 3.51
CA MET A 123 -14.46 6.05 2.19
C MET A 123 -13.48 4.89 2.02
N LEU A 124 -14.01 3.67 2.09
CA LEU A 124 -13.28 2.46 1.74
C LEU A 124 -13.76 1.93 0.39
N ARG A 125 -12.85 1.40 -0.40
CA ARG A 125 -13.12 0.65 -1.63
C ARG A 125 -12.54 -0.74 -1.49
N TYR A 126 -13.29 -1.76 -1.87
CA TYR A 126 -12.86 -3.15 -1.76
C TYR A 126 -12.38 -3.64 -3.12
N GLY A 127 -11.18 -4.20 -3.15
CA GLY A 127 -10.56 -4.78 -4.32
C GLY A 127 -9.94 -6.14 -4.01
N ALA A 128 -9.96 -7.06 -4.98
CA ALA A 128 -9.31 -8.37 -4.85
C ALA A 128 -8.05 -8.50 -5.70
N ASP A 129 -7.72 -7.47 -6.51
CA ASP A 129 -6.59 -7.52 -7.45
C ASP A 129 -6.64 -8.77 -8.34
N ALA A 130 -7.88 -9.11 -8.77
CA ALA A 130 -8.18 -10.35 -9.49
C ALA A 130 -7.65 -10.29 -10.93
N HIS A 131 -6.82 -11.28 -11.29
CA HIS A 131 -6.33 -11.52 -12.65
C HIS A 131 -6.91 -12.81 -13.25
N ARG A 132 -7.82 -13.48 -12.51
CA ARG A 132 -8.54 -14.69 -12.88
C ARG A 132 -9.95 -14.64 -12.32
N PRO A 133 -10.96 -15.29 -12.97
CA PRO A 133 -12.34 -15.26 -12.50
C PRO A 133 -12.53 -15.72 -11.06
N GLU A 134 -11.81 -16.76 -10.63
CA GLU A 134 -11.88 -17.35 -9.29
C GLU A 134 -11.38 -16.41 -8.18
N HIS A 135 -10.67 -15.36 -8.54
CA HIS A 135 -10.16 -14.35 -7.58
C HIS A 135 -11.08 -13.14 -7.42
N VAL A 136 -12.13 -13.03 -8.23
CA VAL A 136 -13.08 -11.91 -8.12
C VAL A 136 -13.82 -11.98 -6.80
N GLY A 137 -13.67 -10.92 -5.97
CA GLY A 137 -14.27 -10.86 -4.64
C GLY A 137 -13.65 -11.81 -3.61
N PHE A 138 -12.49 -12.42 -3.92
CA PHE A 138 -11.83 -13.36 -3.01
C PHE A 138 -11.58 -12.73 -1.64
N GLY A 139 -12.03 -13.41 -0.58
CA GLY A 139 -11.76 -13.03 0.81
C GLY A 139 -12.54 -11.82 1.31
N PHE A 140 -13.53 -11.32 0.59
CA PHE A 140 -14.38 -10.20 1.05
C PHE A 140 -15.20 -10.59 2.28
N ASP A 141 -15.64 -11.83 2.37
CA ASP A 141 -16.38 -12.42 3.49
C ASP A 141 -15.53 -12.63 4.75
N ALA A 142 -14.21 -12.66 4.60
CA ALA A 142 -13.26 -12.81 5.69
C ALA A 142 -12.78 -11.46 6.26
N LEU A 143 -13.17 -10.33 5.66
CA LEU A 143 -12.77 -9.01 6.14
C LEU A 143 -13.49 -8.67 7.45
N PRO A 144 -12.79 -8.01 8.40
CA PRO A 144 -13.45 -7.48 9.57
C PRO A 144 -14.46 -6.39 9.19
N GLU A 145 -15.50 -6.23 9.99
CA GLU A 145 -16.38 -5.07 9.88
C GLU A 145 -15.59 -3.81 10.27
N TYR A 146 -15.54 -2.87 9.34
CA TYR A 146 -14.97 -1.55 9.58
C TYR A 146 -16.09 -0.58 9.93
N ASP A 147 -16.05 -0.04 11.16
CA ASP A 147 -17.00 0.97 11.60
C ASP A 147 -16.74 2.31 10.89
N LEU A 148 -17.48 2.55 9.83
CA LEU A 148 -17.52 3.83 9.13
C LEU A 148 -18.36 4.78 9.96
N GLN A 149 -17.76 5.50 10.92
CA GLN A 149 -18.45 6.51 11.70
C GLN A 149 -19.28 7.42 10.78
N LYS A 150 -20.58 7.43 11.00
CA LYS A 150 -21.57 8.19 10.21
C LYS A 150 -21.39 9.70 10.33
#